data_d030dfc03e3696e02c657c150c11c68d
#
_entry.id   d030dfc03e3696e02c657c150c11c68d
#
_cell.length_a   1.000
_cell.length_b   1.000
_cell.length_c   1.000
_cell.angle_alpha   90.00
_cell.angle_beta   90.00
_cell.angle_gamma   90.00
#
_symmetry.space_group_name_H-M   'P 1'
#
loop_
_entity.id
_entity.type
_entity.pdbx_description
1 polymer ?
#
loop_
_entity_poly.entity_id
_entity_poly.type
_entity_poly.pdbx_seq_one_letter_code
_entity_poly.pdbx_strand_id
1 'polypeptide(L)'
;VPFLHTKRSLFITLLICLPIMLAGMYLTNEEQIKAYWYVNPFTRLPDFFVGVLLYQFYRSLCNKKLSYSTGTLLEAGAVALFLLFFLCAADIPKVYRYSCYYWLPVSLIILIFALQQGGISRLLSNRFLIIGGEISYSFYLIHLFIIDAYMRMSAHYHWQIQWTISVPVILCITIILSLLSFYYFEKPANKWVKRIFTKKTIINQPHGIINKNTTN
;
A
#
# COMPACT_ATOMS: atom_id res chain seq x y z
N VAL A 1 -10.52 -18.86 -2.92
CA VAL A 1 -11.92 -18.68 -3.30
C VAL A 1 -11.99 -18.73 -4.83
N PRO A 2 -12.56 -19.77 -5.46
CA PRO A 2 -12.50 -19.97 -6.91
C PRO A 2 -13.18 -18.86 -7.74
N PHE A 3 -14.09 -18.11 -7.13
CA PHE A 3 -14.85 -17.05 -7.79
C PHE A 3 -14.01 -15.80 -8.16
N LEU A 4 -12.91 -15.56 -7.46
CA LEU A 4 -12.04 -14.39 -7.67
C LEU A 4 -10.96 -14.58 -8.77
N HIS A 5 -10.93 -15.74 -9.43
CA HIS A 5 -9.91 -16.04 -10.44
C HIS A 5 -10.17 -15.42 -11.82
N THR A 6 -11.40 -15.02 -12.13
CA THR A 6 -11.75 -14.50 -13.44
C THR A 6 -11.79 -12.96 -13.42
N LYS A 7 -11.04 -12.31 -14.31
CA LYS A 7 -11.05 -10.83 -14.48
C LYS A 7 -12.47 -10.27 -14.60
N ARG A 8 -13.36 -10.99 -15.29
CA ARG A 8 -14.76 -10.63 -15.48
C ARG A 8 -15.54 -10.58 -14.16
N SER A 9 -15.37 -11.58 -13.29
CA SER A 9 -16.07 -11.65 -12.02
C SER A 9 -15.68 -10.49 -11.09
N LEU A 10 -14.38 -10.18 -10.97
CA LEU A 10 -13.89 -9.05 -10.18
C LEU A 10 -14.39 -7.71 -10.71
N PHE A 11 -14.40 -7.55 -12.05
CA PHE A 11 -14.91 -6.35 -12.69
C PHE A 11 -16.41 -6.16 -12.44
N ILE A 12 -17.20 -7.24 -12.54
CA ILE A 12 -18.63 -7.23 -12.25
C ILE A 12 -18.87 -6.90 -10.78
N THR A 13 -18.11 -7.49 -9.86
CA THR A 13 -18.23 -7.19 -8.41
C THR A 13 -17.94 -5.72 -8.14
N LEU A 14 -16.89 -5.17 -8.73
CA LEU A 14 -16.56 -3.75 -8.57
C LEU A 14 -17.64 -2.84 -9.18
N LEU A 15 -18.18 -3.22 -10.34
CA LEU A 15 -19.24 -2.48 -11.03
C LEU A 15 -20.54 -2.44 -10.21
N ILE A 16 -20.83 -3.48 -9.44
CA ILE A 16 -21.99 -3.54 -8.53
C ILE A 16 -21.71 -2.77 -7.23
N CYS A 17 -20.52 -2.95 -6.64
CA CYS A 17 -20.17 -2.31 -5.37
C CYS A 17 -20.02 -0.80 -5.49
N LEU A 18 -19.51 -0.30 -6.62
CA LEU A 18 -19.28 1.14 -6.81
C LEU A 18 -20.54 1.99 -6.75
N PRO A 19 -21.66 1.67 -7.47
CA PRO A 19 -22.89 2.44 -7.36
C PRO A 19 -23.51 2.38 -5.95
N ILE A 20 -23.48 1.21 -5.31
CA ILE A 20 -23.98 1.04 -3.94
C ILE A 20 -23.21 1.94 -2.97
N MET A 21 -21.89 1.97 -3.13
CA MET A 21 -21.01 2.79 -2.32
C MET A 21 -21.26 4.29 -2.57
N LEU A 22 -21.40 4.71 -3.82
CA LEU A 22 -21.69 6.10 -4.17
C LEU A 22 -23.06 6.56 -3.66
N ALA A 23 -24.09 5.71 -3.76
CA ALA A 23 -25.42 5.99 -3.19
C ALA A 23 -25.34 6.10 -1.66
N GLY A 24 -24.65 5.19 -0.99
CA GLY A 24 -24.45 5.27 0.45
C GLY A 24 -23.72 6.54 0.89
N MET A 25 -22.69 6.97 0.12
CA MET A 25 -21.97 8.22 0.36
C MET A 25 -22.88 9.45 0.24
N TYR A 26 -23.74 9.45 -0.76
CA TYR A 26 -24.69 10.56 -0.98
C TYR A 26 -25.69 10.71 0.17
N LEU A 27 -26.08 9.59 0.80
CA LEU A 27 -27.04 9.55 1.90
C LEU A 27 -26.40 9.77 3.29
N THR A 28 -25.07 9.87 3.39
CA THR A 28 -24.37 9.95 4.67
C THR A 28 -24.22 11.39 5.15
N ASN A 29 -24.59 11.67 6.40
CA ASN A 29 -24.38 12.97 7.04
C ASN A 29 -22.90 13.24 7.30
N GLU A 30 -22.48 14.51 7.25
CA GLU A 30 -21.06 14.93 7.37
C GLU A 30 -20.39 14.45 8.65
N GLU A 31 -21.08 14.41 9.78
CA GLU A 31 -20.54 13.98 11.09
C GLU A 31 -20.17 12.50 11.12
N GLN A 32 -20.85 11.68 10.35
CA GLN A 32 -20.69 10.23 10.34
C GLN A 32 -19.72 9.72 9.27
N ILE A 33 -19.27 10.59 8.36
CA ILE A 33 -18.39 10.23 7.22
C ILE A 33 -17.16 9.47 7.69
N LYS A 34 -16.48 9.94 8.72
CA LYS A 34 -15.23 9.34 9.20
C LYS A 34 -15.44 7.94 9.75
N ALA A 35 -16.50 7.71 10.52
CA ALA A 35 -16.80 6.42 11.11
C ALA A 35 -17.24 5.39 10.07
N TYR A 36 -18.14 5.76 9.15
CA TYR A 36 -18.69 4.83 8.16
C TYR A 36 -17.78 4.61 6.96
N TRP A 37 -17.10 5.64 6.44
CA TRP A 37 -16.37 5.56 5.18
C TRP A 37 -14.86 5.46 5.33
N TYR A 38 -14.29 5.91 6.44
CA TYR A 38 -12.85 5.86 6.65
C TYR A 38 -12.41 4.69 7.54
N VAL A 39 -13.14 4.43 8.64
CA VAL A 39 -12.72 3.44 9.65
C VAL A 39 -13.36 2.07 9.43
N ASN A 40 -14.54 2.00 8.82
CA ASN A 40 -15.29 0.75 8.69
C ASN A 40 -14.63 -0.21 7.68
N PRO A 41 -14.28 -1.45 8.09
CA PRO A 41 -13.64 -2.43 7.21
C PRO A 41 -14.49 -2.83 5.99
N PHE A 42 -15.81 -2.86 6.12
CA PHE A 42 -16.71 -3.26 5.02
C PHE A 42 -16.70 -2.24 3.88
N THR A 43 -16.62 -0.96 4.17
CA THR A 43 -16.52 0.09 3.15
C THR A 43 -15.14 0.17 2.52
N ARG A 44 -14.13 -0.52 3.09
CA ARG A 44 -12.79 -0.68 2.55
C ARG A 44 -12.60 -1.94 1.68
N LEU A 45 -13.57 -2.84 1.65
CA LEU A 45 -13.52 -4.02 0.77
C LEU A 45 -13.35 -3.68 -0.72
N PRO A 46 -14.01 -2.64 -1.28
CA PRO A 46 -13.78 -2.23 -2.67
C PRO A 46 -12.33 -1.83 -2.95
N ASP A 47 -11.62 -1.20 -2.01
CA ASP A 47 -10.19 -0.87 -2.16
C ASP A 47 -9.36 -2.14 -2.36
N PHE A 48 -9.68 -3.20 -1.62
CA PHE A 48 -9.03 -4.51 -1.79
C PHE A 48 -9.32 -5.11 -3.17
N PHE A 49 -10.55 -5.05 -3.66
CA PHE A 49 -10.90 -5.55 -4.99
C PHE A 49 -10.18 -4.78 -6.10
N VAL A 50 -10.04 -3.47 -5.97
CA VAL A 50 -9.22 -2.64 -6.88
C VAL A 50 -7.78 -3.15 -6.90
N GLY A 51 -7.18 -3.45 -5.74
CA GLY A 51 -5.84 -4.03 -5.65
C GLY A 51 -5.69 -5.38 -6.35
N VAL A 52 -6.68 -6.27 -6.19
CA VAL A 52 -6.69 -7.59 -6.87
C VAL A 52 -6.81 -7.44 -8.39
N LEU A 53 -7.66 -6.53 -8.88
CA LEU A 53 -7.76 -6.21 -10.31
C LEU A 53 -6.45 -5.65 -10.84
N LEU A 54 -5.82 -4.75 -10.10
CA LEU A 54 -4.55 -4.14 -10.47
C LEU A 54 -3.45 -5.19 -10.63
N TYR A 55 -3.39 -6.18 -9.75
CA TYR A 55 -2.49 -7.33 -9.88
C TYR A 55 -2.72 -8.13 -11.16
N GLN A 56 -3.98 -8.33 -11.57
CA GLN A 56 -4.28 -9.03 -12.82
C GLN A 56 -3.87 -8.21 -14.05
N PHE A 57 -4.03 -6.88 -14.01
CA PHE A 57 -3.51 -5.99 -15.05
C PHE A 57 -1.98 -6.03 -15.11
N TYR A 58 -1.32 -5.97 -13.96
CA TYR A 58 0.14 -6.11 -13.88
C TYR A 58 0.62 -7.42 -14.52
N ARG A 59 0.00 -8.57 -14.21
CA ARG A 59 0.34 -9.86 -14.83
C ARG A 59 0.19 -9.86 -16.36
N SER A 60 -0.73 -9.09 -16.90
CA SER A 60 -0.93 -8.98 -18.36
C SER A 60 0.10 -8.08 -19.03
N LEU A 61 0.69 -7.15 -18.29
CA LEU A 61 1.59 -6.11 -18.78
C LEU A 61 3.07 -6.40 -18.46
N CYS A 62 3.38 -7.18 -17.43
CA CYS A 62 4.75 -7.39 -16.95
C CYS A 62 5.71 -7.97 -18.01
N ASN A 63 5.19 -8.72 -19.00
CA ASN A 63 5.97 -9.29 -20.09
C ASN A 63 6.19 -8.30 -21.26
N LYS A 64 5.50 -7.15 -21.25
CA LYS A 64 5.65 -6.14 -22.31
C LYS A 64 6.82 -5.23 -21.96
N LYS A 65 7.84 -5.21 -22.84
CA LYS A 65 8.97 -4.30 -22.70
C LYS A 65 8.59 -2.96 -23.33
N LEU A 66 8.63 -1.90 -22.54
CA LEU A 66 8.50 -0.53 -23.01
C LEU A 66 9.89 0.07 -23.25
N SER A 67 9.98 1.05 -24.13
CA SER A 67 11.20 1.86 -24.23
C SER A 67 11.45 2.61 -22.93
N TYR A 68 12.69 2.81 -22.57
CA TYR A 68 13.12 3.55 -21.38
C TYR A 68 12.45 4.95 -21.30
N SER A 69 12.45 5.68 -22.43
CA SER A 69 11.82 7.00 -22.51
C SER A 69 10.31 6.93 -22.25
N THR A 70 9.63 5.94 -22.87
CA THR A 70 8.19 5.73 -22.66
C THR A 70 7.88 5.35 -21.22
N GLY A 71 8.69 4.48 -20.62
CA GLY A 71 8.55 4.11 -19.20
C GLY A 71 8.68 5.32 -18.28
N THR A 72 9.70 6.15 -18.48
CA THR A 72 9.93 7.38 -17.70
C THR A 72 8.79 8.39 -17.88
N LEU A 73 8.28 8.56 -19.10
CA LEU A 73 7.16 9.46 -19.37
C LEU A 73 5.88 8.99 -18.67
N LEU A 74 5.61 7.68 -18.67
CA LEU A 74 4.46 7.12 -17.95
C LEU A 74 4.59 7.30 -16.44
N GLU A 75 5.79 7.08 -15.87
CA GLU A 75 6.05 7.31 -14.46
C GLU A 75 5.84 8.79 -14.07
N ALA A 76 6.39 9.71 -14.85
CA ALA A 76 6.23 11.15 -14.65
C ALA A 76 4.74 11.57 -14.80
N GLY A 77 4.06 11.02 -15.81
CA GLY A 77 2.63 11.26 -16.03
C GLY A 77 1.75 10.77 -14.88
N ALA A 78 2.05 9.59 -14.31
CA ALA A 78 1.33 9.08 -13.16
C ALA A 78 1.53 9.93 -11.90
N VAL A 79 2.75 10.40 -11.66
CA VAL A 79 3.04 11.32 -10.56
C VAL A 79 2.37 12.68 -10.78
N ALA A 80 2.43 13.23 -11.98
CA ALA A 80 1.77 14.49 -12.33
C ALA A 80 0.24 14.40 -12.15
N LEU A 81 -0.37 13.28 -12.57
CA LEU A 81 -1.79 13.03 -12.36
C LEU A 81 -2.14 12.97 -10.87
N PHE A 82 -1.34 12.28 -10.07
CA PHE A 82 -1.56 12.23 -8.62
C PHE A 82 -1.46 13.62 -7.98
N LEU A 83 -0.47 14.41 -8.37
CA LEU A 83 -0.32 15.78 -7.89
C LEU A 83 -1.50 16.66 -8.31
N LEU A 84 -2.00 16.51 -9.53
CA LEU A 84 -3.19 17.23 -9.99
C LEU A 84 -4.41 16.88 -9.12
N PHE A 85 -4.66 15.59 -8.87
CA PHE A 85 -5.73 15.16 -7.99
C PHE A 85 -5.54 15.68 -6.56
N PHE A 86 -4.30 15.71 -6.07
CA PHE A 86 -3.99 16.25 -4.74
C PHE A 86 -4.29 17.75 -4.64
N LEU A 87 -3.93 18.53 -5.64
CA LEU A 87 -4.21 19.97 -5.69
C LEU A 87 -5.71 20.27 -5.79
N CYS A 88 -6.44 19.51 -6.60
CA CYS A 88 -7.89 19.65 -6.76
C CYS A 88 -8.70 19.04 -5.60
N ALA A 89 -8.06 18.38 -4.64
CA ALA A 89 -8.74 17.70 -3.54
C ALA A 89 -9.51 18.65 -2.59
N ALA A 90 -9.13 19.93 -2.53
CA ALA A 90 -9.81 20.93 -1.70
C ALA A 90 -11.26 21.15 -2.11
N ASP A 91 -11.54 21.10 -3.43
CA ASP A 91 -12.86 21.38 -4.03
C ASP A 91 -13.79 20.14 -3.99
N ILE A 92 -13.26 18.98 -3.60
CA ILE A 92 -14.01 17.72 -3.57
C ILE A 92 -14.59 17.46 -2.17
N PRO A 93 -15.88 17.09 -2.06
CA PRO A 93 -16.49 16.74 -0.79
C PRO A 93 -15.72 15.65 -0.04
N LYS A 94 -15.59 15.81 1.29
CA LYS A 94 -14.82 14.92 2.17
C LYS A 94 -15.17 13.45 2.01
N VAL A 95 -16.45 13.14 1.76
CA VAL A 95 -16.96 11.77 1.57
C VAL A 95 -16.22 11.05 0.45
N TYR A 96 -16.14 11.64 -0.74
CA TYR A 96 -15.47 11.06 -1.91
C TYR A 96 -13.96 11.04 -1.72
N ARG A 97 -13.39 12.10 -1.12
CA ARG A 97 -11.95 12.24 -0.87
C ARG A 97 -11.40 11.17 0.08
N TYR A 98 -12.19 10.74 1.07
CA TYR A 98 -11.80 9.67 2.02
C TYR A 98 -12.02 8.26 1.47
N SER A 99 -12.64 8.10 0.31
CA SER A 99 -12.96 6.79 -0.25
C SER A 99 -12.40 6.59 -1.66
N CYS A 100 -13.17 6.87 -2.69
CA CYS A 100 -12.85 6.46 -4.07
C CYS A 100 -12.05 7.48 -4.89
N TYR A 101 -11.94 8.72 -4.43
CA TYR A 101 -11.32 9.81 -5.20
C TYR A 101 -9.89 9.49 -5.68
N TYR A 102 -9.09 8.90 -4.81
CA TYR A 102 -7.69 8.58 -5.11
C TYR A 102 -7.50 7.22 -5.78
N TRP A 103 -8.54 6.43 -6.04
CA TRP A 103 -8.40 5.10 -6.63
C TRP A 103 -7.69 5.14 -7.97
N LEU A 104 -8.08 6.07 -8.86
CA LEU A 104 -7.47 6.18 -10.18
C LEU A 104 -5.98 6.55 -10.10
N PRO A 105 -5.58 7.70 -9.52
CA PRO A 105 -4.18 8.10 -9.52
C PRO A 105 -3.27 7.15 -8.74
N VAL A 106 -3.72 6.62 -7.59
CA VAL A 106 -2.94 5.66 -6.80
C VAL A 106 -2.78 4.33 -7.53
N SER A 107 -3.85 3.82 -8.17
CA SER A 107 -3.77 2.58 -8.97
C SER A 107 -2.80 2.72 -10.12
N LEU A 108 -2.80 3.86 -10.82
CA LEU A 108 -1.87 4.12 -11.92
C LEU A 108 -0.42 4.18 -11.43
N ILE A 109 -0.16 4.88 -10.32
CA ILE A 109 1.19 4.91 -9.71
C ILE A 109 1.63 3.48 -9.39
N ILE A 110 0.83 2.71 -8.65
CA ILE A 110 1.19 1.34 -8.26
C ILE A 110 1.48 0.49 -9.50
N LEU A 111 0.63 0.53 -10.52
CA LEU A 111 0.77 -0.28 -11.72
C LEU A 111 2.04 0.08 -12.50
N ILE A 112 2.26 1.37 -12.77
CA ILE A 112 3.36 1.84 -13.60
C ILE A 112 4.70 1.62 -12.89
N PHE A 113 4.79 1.94 -11.60
CA PHE A 113 6.02 1.72 -10.82
C PHE A 113 6.30 0.23 -10.57
N ALA A 114 5.27 -0.63 -10.50
CA ALA A 114 5.46 -2.08 -10.41
C ALA A 114 6.11 -2.68 -11.67
N LEU A 115 5.94 -2.06 -12.84
CA LEU A 115 6.60 -2.50 -14.08
C LEU A 115 8.11 -2.21 -14.10
N GLN A 116 8.59 -1.26 -13.30
CA GLN A 116 10.02 -0.91 -13.13
C GLN A 116 10.77 -0.64 -14.45
N GLN A 117 10.12 0.01 -15.43
CA GLN A 117 10.68 0.20 -16.77
C GLN A 117 11.19 1.62 -17.05
N GLY A 118 10.99 2.56 -16.13
CA GLY A 118 11.38 3.97 -16.28
C GLY A 118 12.58 4.39 -15.43
N GLY A 119 12.96 5.66 -15.55
CA GLY A 119 14.09 6.26 -14.84
C GLY A 119 13.78 6.57 -13.38
N ILE A 120 12.53 6.95 -13.07
CA ILE A 120 12.15 7.28 -11.69
C ILE A 120 12.12 6.01 -10.83
N SER A 121 11.58 4.89 -11.33
CA SER A 121 11.61 3.61 -10.63
C SER A 121 13.02 3.12 -10.38
N ARG A 122 13.96 3.34 -11.34
CA ARG A 122 15.38 3.02 -11.16
C ARG A 122 16.00 3.86 -10.03
N LEU A 123 15.71 5.15 -9.96
CA LEU A 123 16.14 6.02 -8.87
C LEU A 123 15.59 5.55 -7.52
N LEU A 124 14.30 5.19 -7.47
CA LEU A 124 13.64 4.68 -6.27
C LEU A 124 14.13 3.29 -5.85
N SER A 125 14.74 2.53 -6.76
CA SER A 125 15.36 1.22 -6.47
C SER A 125 16.70 1.32 -5.74
N ASN A 126 17.11 2.52 -5.29
CA ASN A 126 18.27 2.69 -4.44
C ASN A 126 18.08 1.97 -3.09
N ARG A 127 19.14 1.31 -2.62
CA ARG A 127 19.15 0.49 -1.40
C ARG A 127 18.59 1.23 -0.17
N PHE A 128 18.90 2.51 -0.03
CA PHE A 128 18.40 3.34 1.09
C PHE A 128 16.88 3.52 1.03
N LEU A 129 16.34 3.78 -0.16
CA LEU A 129 14.90 3.96 -0.35
C LEU A 129 14.14 2.64 -0.20
N ILE A 130 14.72 1.52 -0.64
CA ILE A 130 14.14 0.19 -0.42
C ILE A 130 14.05 -0.11 1.08
N ILE A 131 15.13 0.11 1.84
CA ILE A 131 15.11 -0.07 3.31
C ILE A 131 14.06 0.87 3.93
N GLY A 132 14.00 2.14 3.50
CA GLY A 132 12.96 3.07 3.95
C GLY A 132 11.54 2.54 3.72
N GLY A 133 11.28 1.95 2.55
CA GLY A 133 10.01 1.29 2.25
C GLY A 133 9.75 0.08 3.14
N GLU A 134 10.74 -0.78 3.38
CA GLU A 134 10.62 -1.96 4.24
C GLU A 134 10.31 -1.57 5.70
N ILE A 135 10.94 -0.53 6.24
CA ILE A 135 10.71 -0.09 7.63
C ILE A 135 9.47 0.79 7.79
N SER A 136 8.83 1.22 6.70
CA SER A 136 7.71 2.18 6.72
C SER A 136 6.53 1.68 7.57
N TYR A 137 6.27 0.38 7.56
CA TYR A 137 5.21 -0.23 8.37
C TYR A 137 5.52 -0.14 9.86
N SER A 138 6.72 -0.55 10.27
CA SER A 138 7.18 -0.41 11.67
C SER A 138 7.21 1.05 12.10
N PHE A 139 7.62 1.96 11.22
CA PHE A 139 7.60 3.40 11.46
C PHE A 139 6.17 3.90 11.73
N TYR A 140 5.21 3.48 10.88
CA TYR A 140 3.81 3.87 11.05
C TYR A 140 3.21 3.39 12.38
N LEU A 141 3.56 2.20 12.85
CA LEU A 141 3.09 1.69 14.13
C LEU A 141 3.73 2.42 15.32
N ILE A 142 5.04 2.66 15.26
CA ILE A 142 5.82 3.16 16.39
C ILE A 142 5.66 4.68 16.60
N HIS A 143 5.53 5.48 15.51
CA HIS A 143 5.51 6.94 15.62
C HIS A 143 4.39 7.46 16.53
N LEU A 144 3.21 6.85 16.50
CA LEU A 144 2.09 7.26 17.35
C LEU A 144 2.39 7.06 18.83
N PHE A 145 3.02 5.94 19.19
CA PHE A 145 3.41 5.67 20.58
C PHE A 145 4.45 6.67 21.08
N ILE A 146 5.41 7.03 20.22
CA ILE A 146 6.46 7.99 20.60
C ILE A 146 5.90 9.39 20.75
N ILE A 147 5.01 9.81 19.85
CA ILE A 147 4.33 11.11 19.95
C ILE A 147 3.48 11.16 21.24
N ASP A 148 2.70 10.14 21.53
CA ASP A 148 1.87 10.08 22.74
C ASP A 148 2.74 10.08 24.00
N ALA A 149 3.82 9.30 24.05
CA ALA A 149 4.77 9.30 25.15
C ALA A 149 5.42 10.68 25.35
N TYR A 150 5.85 11.33 24.26
CA TYR A 150 6.40 12.67 24.31
C TYR A 150 5.41 13.69 24.86
N MET A 151 4.16 13.67 24.40
CA MET A 151 3.11 14.58 24.86
C MET A 151 2.82 14.40 26.35
N ARG A 152 2.75 13.16 26.84
CA ARG A 152 2.57 12.87 28.28
C ARG A 152 3.74 13.32 29.12
N MET A 153 4.97 13.07 28.65
CA MET A 153 6.19 13.53 29.34
C MET A 153 6.28 15.04 29.38
N SER A 154 6.02 15.70 28.27
CA SER A 154 6.01 17.17 28.18
C SER A 154 5.00 17.80 29.13
N ALA A 155 3.79 17.21 29.22
CA ALA A 155 2.76 17.66 30.15
C ALA A 155 3.16 17.45 31.62
N HIS A 156 3.77 16.30 31.94
CA HIS A 156 4.16 15.96 33.32
C HIS A 156 5.33 16.80 33.85
N TYR A 157 6.35 17.03 33.00
CA TYR A 157 7.56 17.77 33.39
C TYR A 157 7.52 19.23 33.00
N HIS A 158 6.40 19.73 32.44
CA HIS A 158 6.22 21.08 31.94
C HIS A 158 7.33 21.55 30.97
N TRP A 159 7.84 20.62 30.15
CA TRP A 159 8.86 20.91 29.16
C TRP A 159 8.28 21.72 28.00
N GLN A 160 8.67 22.97 27.88
CA GLN A 160 8.34 23.80 26.72
C GLN A 160 9.47 23.75 25.68
N ILE A 161 9.78 22.56 25.18
CA ILE A 161 10.79 22.43 24.13
C ILE A 161 10.19 22.94 22.81
N GLN A 162 10.94 23.81 22.13
CA GLN A 162 10.52 24.38 20.85
C GLN A 162 10.27 23.23 19.84
N TRP A 163 9.21 23.32 19.06
CA TRP A 163 8.86 22.36 18.02
C TRP A 163 9.99 22.08 17.04
N THR A 164 10.83 23.07 16.76
CA THR A 164 12.01 22.98 15.91
C THR A 164 13.01 21.91 16.37
N ILE A 165 13.10 21.66 17.67
CA ILE A 165 14.00 20.64 18.26
C ILE A 165 13.25 19.34 18.50
N SER A 166 12.01 19.41 18.97
CA SER A 166 11.21 18.23 19.33
C SER A 166 10.92 17.34 18.11
N VAL A 167 10.53 17.93 16.98
CA VAL A 167 10.18 17.17 15.78
C VAL A 167 11.35 16.36 15.22
N PRO A 168 12.56 16.91 14.99
CA PRO A 168 13.72 16.10 14.58
C PRO A 168 14.10 15.00 15.57
N VAL A 169 14.02 15.28 16.87
CA VAL A 169 14.36 14.27 17.91
C VAL A 169 13.36 13.10 17.87
N ILE A 170 12.05 13.40 17.84
CA ILE A 170 11.00 12.38 17.72
C ILE A 170 11.21 11.57 16.45
N LEU A 171 11.50 12.22 15.32
CA LEU A 171 11.74 11.57 14.05
C LEU A 171 12.94 10.62 14.12
N CYS A 172 14.08 11.06 14.67
CA CYS A 172 15.28 10.24 14.83
C CYS A 172 15.00 9.01 15.72
N ILE A 173 14.35 9.22 16.87
CA ILE A 173 14.00 8.11 17.78
C ILE A 173 13.07 7.13 17.08
N THR A 174 12.06 7.62 16.36
CA THR A 174 11.13 6.76 15.62
C THR A 174 11.84 5.93 14.55
N ILE A 175 12.75 6.52 13.77
CA ILE A 175 13.53 5.80 12.76
C ILE A 175 14.40 4.73 13.40
N ILE A 176 15.13 5.04 14.47
CA ILE A 176 15.99 4.09 15.15
C ILE A 176 15.18 2.90 15.69
N LEU A 177 14.07 3.16 16.39
CA LEU A 177 13.21 2.11 16.93
C LEU A 177 12.54 1.29 15.82
N SER A 178 12.18 1.92 14.70
CA SER A 178 11.61 1.22 13.53
C SER A 178 12.63 0.30 12.87
N LEU A 179 13.88 0.72 12.74
CA LEU A 179 14.97 -0.13 12.26
C LEU A 179 15.21 -1.31 13.18
N LEU A 180 15.26 -1.08 14.49
CA LEU A 180 15.41 -2.15 15.48
C LEU A 180 14.23 -3.14 15.40
N SER A 181 13.00 -2.65 15.38
CA SER A 181 11.79 -3.47 15.24
C SER A 181 11.83 -4.30 13.94
N PHE A 182 12.20 -3.69 12.82
CA PHE A 182 12.29 -4.38 11.54
C PHE A 182 13.30 -5.53 11.56
N TYR A 183 14.52 -5.28 12.03
CA TYR A 183 15.58 -6.27 12.01
C TYR A 183 15.38 -7.39 13.04
N TYR A 184 14.89 -7.06 14.24
CA TYR A 184 14.79 -8.03 15.35
C TYR A 184 13.43 -8.75 15.40
N PHE A 185 12.34 -8.13 14.95
CA PHE A 185 11.01 -8.73 15.01
C PHE A 185 10.44 -9.06 13.64
N GLU A 186 10.34 -8.09 12.75
CA GLU A 186 9.59 -8.25 11.49
C GLU A 186 10.31 -9.21 10.53
N LYS A 187 11.60 -9.03 10.33
CA LYS A 187 12.39 -9.85 9.40
C LYS A 187 12.50 -11.32 9.85
N PRO A 188 12.77 -11.66 11.13
CA PRO A 188 12.71 -13.04 11.61
C PRO A 188 11.30 -13.64 11.57
N ALA A 189 10.28 -12.88 11.99
CA ALA A 189 8.89 -13.32 11.95
C ALA A 189 8.44 -13.68 10.52
N ASN A 190 8.73 -12.84 9.54
CA ASN A 190 8.46 -13.09 8.13
C ASN A 190 9.16 -14.36 7.61
N LYS A 191 10.42 -14.59 8.00
CA LYS A 191 11.15 -15.82 7.64
C LYS A 191 10.49 -17.05 8.28
N TRP A 192 10.09 -16.97 9.53
CA TRP A 192 9.43 -18.05 10.26
C TRP A 192 8.09 -18.42 9.64
N VAL A 193 7.24 -17.42 9.38
CA VAL A 193 5.94 -17.60 8.71
C VAL A 193 6.11 -18.23 7.32
N LYS A 194 7.02 -17.71 6.50
CA LYS A 194 7.32 -18.29 5.18
C LYS A 194 7.73 -19.76 5.28
N ARG A 195 8.57 -20.14 6.24
CA ARG A 195 8.97 -21.54 6.44
C ARG A 195 7.78 -22.47 6.74
N ILE A 196 6.85 -22.03 7.60
CA ILE A 196 5.66 -22.81 7.94
C ILE A 196 4.78 -23.03 6.69
N PHE A 197 4.48 -21.98 5.95
CA PHE A 197 3.59 -22.06 4.80
C PHE A 197 4.23 -22.78 3.61
N THR A 198 5.52 -22.59 3.35
CA THR A 198 6.23 -23.30 2.28
C THR A 198 6.31 -24.81 2.58
N LYS A 199 6.59 -25.20 3.81
CA LYS A 199 6.66 -26.61 4.22
C LYS A 199 5.30 -27.29 4.04
N LYS A 200 4.19 -26.61 4.33
CA LYS A 200 2.83 -27.12 4.17
C LYS A 200 2.44 -27.31 2.68
N THR A 201 2.94 -26.45 1.78
CA THR A 201 2.69 -26.56 0.34
C THR A 201 3.40 -27.77 -0.29
N ILE A 202 4.63 -28.08 0.16
CA ILE A 202 5.38 -29.24 -0.34
C ILE A 202 4.74 -30.56 0.12
N ILE A 203 4.20 -30.62 1.33
CA ILE A 203 3.55 -31.84 1.87
C ILE A 203 2.22 -32.12 1.17
N ASN A 204 1.53 -31.10 0.68
CA ASN A 204 0.23 -31.22 0.02
C ASN A 204 0.29 -31.35 -1.52
N GLN A 205 1.47 -31.49 -2.12
CA GLN A 205 1.58 -31.93 -3.51
C GLN A 205 1.45 -33.44 -3.55
N PRO A 206 0.44 -34.01 -4.28
CA PRO A 206 0.37 -35.46 -4.48
C PRO A 206 1.65 -35.93 -5.18
N HIS A 207 2.31 -36.94 -4.58
CA HIS A 207 3.42 -37.67 -5.18
C HIS A 207 3.00 -38.23 -6.53
N GLY A 208 3.37 -37.60 -7.59
CA GLY A 208 3.10 -38.11 -8.94
C GLY A 208 3.34 -37.09 -10.01
N ILE A 209 4.58 -36.78 -10.31
CA ILE A 209 5.14 -36.53 -11.63
C ILE A 209 6.67 -36.33 -11.43
N ILE A 210 7.34 -37.44 -11.17
CA ILE A 210 8.77 -37.53 -11.48
C ILE A 210 8.82 -37.73 -13.00
N ASN A 211 9.03 -36.64 -13.72
CA ASN A 211 9.27 -36.72 -15.15
C ASN A 211 10.71 -37.28 -15.36
N LYS A 212 10.76 -38.61 -15.56
CA LYS A 212 11.91 -39.27 -16.13
C LYS A 212 12.03 -38.86 -17.60
N ASN A 213 12.79 -37.79 -17.87
CA ASN A 213 13.34 -37.54 -19.19
C ASN A 213 14.54 -36.59 -19.07
N THR A 214 15.68 -37.16 -18.68
CA THR A 214 17.00 -36.64 -19.04
C THR A 214 17.98 -37.82 -19.00
N THR A 215 17.90 -38.66 -20.01
CA THR A 215 19.02 -39.46 -20.55
C THR A 215 18.85 -39.52 -22.02
N ASN A 216 19.56 -38.67 -22.71
CA ASN A 216 20.38 -38.93 -23.91
C ASN A 216 21.06 -37.63 -24.33
#